data_e94a2c026129d713c909dd7398fc5ad1
#
_entry.id   e94a2c026129d713c909dd7398fc5ad1
#
_cell.length_a   1.000
_cell.length_b   1.000
_cell.length_c   1.000
_cell.angle_alpha   90.00
_cell.angle_beta   90.00
_cell.angle_gamma   90.00
#
_symmetry.space_group_name_H-M   'P 1'
#
loop_
_entity.id
_entity.type
_entity.pdbx_description
1 polymer ?
#
loop_
_entity_poly.entity_id
_entity_poly.type
_entity_poly.pdbx_seq_one_letter_code
_entity_poly.pdbx_strand_id
1 'polypeptide(L)' 'MNIEKEIRKILLDEDVEIKELARRLNTSQQNISAKLKRNNFTTKDIEKILNVLGYELKIEFIKK' A
#
# COMPACT_ATOMS: atom_id res chain seq x y z
N MET A 1 5.39 -13.27 2.56
CA MET A 1 4.28 -12.38 2.13
C MET A 1 4.83 -11.35 1.16
N ASN A 2 4.12 -11.12 0.08
CA ASN A 2 4.51 -10.11 -0.90
C ASN A 2 3.58 -8.90 -0.77
N ILE A 3 4.09 -7.84 -0.15
CA ILE A 3 3.31 -6.63 0.13
C ILE A 3 2.86 -5.95 -1.17
N GLU A 4 3.71 -5.94 -2.18
CA GLU A 4 3.36 -5.36 -3.48
C GLU A 4 2.11 -6.03 -4.05
N LYS A 5 2.07 -7.35 -4.06
CA LYS A 5 0.92 -8.09 -4.57
C LYS A 5 -0.35 -7.79 -3.77
N GLU A 6 -0.21 -7.72 -2.46
CA GLU A 6 -1.36 -7.44 -1.59
C GLU A 6 -1.92 -6.03 -1.85
N ILE A 7 -1.05 -5.05 -2.01
CA ILE A 7 -1.46 -3.68 -2.30
C ILE A 7 -2.12 -3.60 -3.68
N ARG A 8 -1.52 -4.22 -4.70
CA ARG A 8 -2.10 -4.21 -6.05
C ARG A 8 -3.47 -4.88 -6.08
N LYS A 9 -3.63 -5.95 -5.30
CA LYS A 9 -4.91 -6.63 -5.19
C LYS A 9 -5.99 -5.71 -4.59
N ILE A 10 -5.64 -4.98 -3.54
CA ILE A 10 -6.56 -4.02 -2.92
C ILE A 10 -6.91 -2.91 -3.92
N LEU A 11 -5.94 -2.40 -4.65
CA LEU A 11 -6.19 -1.38 -5.65
C LEU A 11 -7.18 -1.85 -6.72
N LEU A 12 -7.05 -3.10 -7.14
CA LEU A 12 -8.00 -3.69 -8.09
C LEU A 12 -9.38 -3.85 -7.46
N ASP A 13 -9.45 -4.38 -6.25
CA ASP A 13 -10.71 -4.59 -5.54
C ASP A 13 -11.46 -3.28 -5.31
N GLU A 14 -10.73 -2.20 -5.03
CA GLU A 14 -11.33 -0.88 -4.76
C GLU A 14 -11.43 -0.02 -6.02
N ASP A 15 -11.01 -0.55 -7.16
CA ASP A 15 -11.01 0.18 -8.44
C ASP A 15 -10.27 1.51 -8.33
N VAL A 16 -9.09 1.48 -7.71
CA VAL A 16 -8.24 2.66 -7.53
C VAL A 16 -6.96 2.47 -8.35
N GLU A 17 -6.68 3.44 -9.19
CA GLU A 17 -5.44 3.45 -9.96
C GLU A 17 -4.28 4.01 -9.13
N ILE A 18 -3.05 3.65 -9.51
CA ILE A 18 -1.85 4.14 -8.82
C ILE A 18 -1.80 5.67 -8.81
N LYS A 19 -2.23 6.29 -9.90
CA LYS A 19 -2.31 7.75 -10.02
C LYS A 19 -3.21 8.34 -8.93
N GLU A 20 -4.37 7.72 -8.68
CA GLU A 20 -5.30 8.17 -7.65
C GLU A 20 -4.74 7.93 -6.25
N LEU A 21 -4.08 6.80 -6.04
CA LEU A 21 -3.43 6.51 -4.77
C LEU A 21 -2.37 7.57 -4.46
N ALA A 22 -1.56 7.92 -5.45
CA ALA A 22 -0.52 8.94 -5.30
C ALA A 22 -1.14 10.29 -4.93
N ARG A 23 -2.26 10.65 -5.57
CA ARG A 23 -2.97 11.89 -5.27
C ARG A 23 -3.44 11.90 -3.82
N ARG A 24 -4.04 10.82 -3.35
CA ARG A 24 -4.53 10.70 -1.97
C ARG A 24 -3.40 10.79 -0.95
N LEU A 25 -2.24 10.29 -1.30
CA LEU A 25 -1.05 10.31 -0.43
C LEU A 25 -0.22 11.58 -0.58
N ASN A 26 -0.65 12.48 -1.46
CA ASN A 26 0.06 13.74 -1.73
C ASN A 26 1.51 13.48 -2.15
N THR A 27 1.68 12.54 -3.06
CA THR A 27 2.99 12.18 -3.60
C THR A 27 2.87 11.96 -5.12
N SER A 28 3.98 11.64 -5.78
CA SER A 28 3.96 11.39 -7.21
C SER A 28 3.64 9.93 -7.53
N GLN A 29 3.04 9.71 -8.70
CA GLN A 29 2.80 8.38 -9.21
C GLN A 29 4.11 7.59 -9.33
N GLN A 30 5.18 8.28 -9.70
CA GLN A 30 6.49 7.67 -9.85
C GLN A 30 7.04 7.15 -8.53
N ASN A 31 6.82 7.89 -7.44
CA ASN A 31 7.22 7.44 -6.10
C ASN A 31 6.51 6.16 -5.69
N ILE A 32 5.20 6.10 -5.93
CA ILE A 32 4.42 4.91 -5.60
C ILE A 32 4.86 3.74 -6.47
N SER A 33 5.01 3.96 -7.77
CA SER A 33 5.45 2.91 -8.70
C SER A 33 6.83 2.37 -8.32
N ALA A 34 7.74 3.24 -7.91
CA ALA A 34 9.09 2.84 -7.49
C ALA A 34 9.04 1.99 -6.22
N LYS A 35 8.22 2.37 -5.24
CA LYS A 35 8.06 1.59 -4.01
C LYS A 35 7.48 0.21 -4.30
N LEU A 36 6.48 0.14 -5.16
CA LEU A 36 5.88 -1.13 -5.55
C LEU A 36 6.88 -2.03 -6.27
N LYS A 37 7.64 -1.44 -7.19
CA LYS A 37 8.63 -2.20 -7.96
C LYS A 37 9.73 -2.76 -7.07
N ARG A 38 10.19 -1.98 -6.09
CA ARG A 38 11.22 -2.43 -5.15
C ARG A 38 10.68 -3.34 -4.08
N ASN A 39 9.37 -3.32 -3.88
CA ASN A 39 8.71 -4.06 -2.81
C ASN A 39 9.35 -3.75 -1.45
N ASN A 40 9.70 -2.49 -1.25
CA ASN A 40 10.40 -2.02 -0.06
C ASN A 40 9.52 -1.04 0.71
N PHE A 41 8.72 -1.57 1.63
CA PHE A 41 7.75 -0.80 2.41
C PHE A 41 8.09 -0.86 3.89
N THR A 42 8.09 0.32 4.53
CA THR A 42 8.10 0.37 5.98
C THR A 42 6.67 0.15 6.48
N THR A 43 6.53 -0.15 7.78
CA THR A 43 5.22 -0.26 8.41
C THR A 43 4.43 1.03 8.24
N LYS A 44 5.09 2.17 8.35
CA LYS A 44 4.44 3.47 8.15
C LYS A 44 3.93 3.65 6.73
N ASP A 45 4.71 3.22 5.74
CA ASP A 45 4.28 3.28 4.34
C ASP A 45 3.01 2.48 4.15
N ILE A 46 2.98 1.26 4.68
CA ILE A 46 1.83 0.37 4.54
C ILE A 46 0.61 0.98 5.22
N GLU A 47 0.77 1.50 6.44
CA GLU A 47 -0.32 2.14 7.16
C GLU A 47 -0.93 3.30 6.40
N LYS A 48 -0.09 4.16 5.83
CA LYS A 48 -0.56 5.31 5.05
C LYS A 48 -1.35 4.88 3.82
N ILE A 49 -0.81 3.90 3.09
CA ILE A 49 -1.46 3.40 1.88
C ILE A 49 -2.82 2.79 2.24
N LEU A 50 -2.85 1.93 3.24
CA LEU A 50 -4.08 1.26 3.64
C LEU A 50 -5.11 2.24 4.18
N ASN A 51 -4.67 3.23 4.95
CA ASN A 51 -5.56 4.22 5.53
C ASN A 51 -6.35 4.98 4.45
N VAL A 52 -5.67 5.43 3.38
CA VAL A 52 -6.36 6.17 2.32
C VAL A 52 -7.23 5.28 1.44
N LEU A 53 -7.07 3.96 1.54
CA LEU A 53 -7.90 2.99 0.83
C LEU A 53 -9.04 2.45 1.71
N GLY A 54 -9.13 2.90 2.95
CA GLY A 54 -10.17 2.47 3.86
C GLY A 54 -9.88 1.16 4.56
N TYR A 55 -8.62 0.78 4.66
CA TYR A 55 -8.18 -0.45 5.30
C TYR A 55 -7.37 -0.15 6.54
N GLU A 56 -7.27 -1.16 7.39
CA GLU A 56 -6.51 -1.10 8.62
C GLU A 56 -5.39 -2.13 8.57
N LEU A 57 -4.20 -1.76 9.06
CA LEU A 57 -3.10 -2.71 9.19
C LEU A 57 -3.15 -3.33 10.57
N LYS A 58 -3.17 -4.67 10.62
CA LYS A 58 -3.11 -5.40 11.87
C LYS A 58 -1.89 -6.32 11.85
N ILE A 59 -1.05 -6.21 12.87
CA ILE A 59 0.12 -7.06 13.04
C ILE A 59 -0.04 -7.81 14.35
N GLU A 60 0.10 -9.14 14.29
CA GLU A 60 0.00 -9.98 15.47
C GLU A 60 1.27 -10.79 15.67
N PHE A 61 1.71 -10.85 16.91
CA PHE A 61 2.80 -11.73 17.30
C PHE A 61 2.20 -12.87 18.10
N ILE A 62 2.32 -14.08 17.58
CA ILE A 62 1.73 -15.27 18.20
C ILE A 62 2.86 -16.04 18.87
N LYS A 63 2.71 -16.23 20.18
CA LYS A 63 3.67 -17.01 20.96
C LYS A 63 3.61 -18.47 20.53
N LYS A 64 4.78 -19.04 20.25
CA LYS A 64 4.87 -20.46 19.92
C LYS A 64 4.65 -21.34 21.15
#